data_39fc6c236567272c465341ac478b558f
#
_entry.id   39fc6c236567272c465341ac478b558f
#
_cell.length_a   1.000
_cell.length_b   1.000
_cell.length_c   1.000
_cell.angle_alpha   90.00
_cell.angle_beta   90.00
_cell.angle_gamma   90.00
#
_symmetry.space_group_name_H-M   'P 1'
#
loop_
_entity.id
_entity.type
_entity.pdbx_description
1 polymer ?
#
loop_
_entity_poly.entity_id
_entity_poly.type
_entity_poly.pdbx_seq_one_letter_code
_entity_poly.pdbx_strand_id
1 'polypeptide(L)'
;PMARSITRRTLVGFRNTPVNARYYKNLIENISQNPALVINTLKDGKRFWKINNNQNMKFDAIVGNPPYQLTGGSGGSNDSPIYQKFCSLGLDLKPSYASFIIPSRWFSAGREALLGDFRKRILSCGNIAFMRHVTNSRYFFDNVDIKGGICFFLYSKKYQGNCMYIYTQNNQTIEQEIDLNRFDILIRD
;
A
#
# COMPACT_ATOMS: atom_id res chain seq x y z
N PRO A 1 21.88 5.95 -4.25
CA PRO A 1 22.27 7.32 -3.93
C PRO A 1 21.48 8.37 -4.70
N MET A 2 21.34 8.25 -6.03
CA MET A 2 20.64 9.24 -6.88
C MET A 2 19.15 9.38 -6.56
N ALA A 3 18.39 8.28 -6.51
CA ALA A 3 16.95 8.30 -6.20
C ALA A 3 16.65 9.00 -4.86
N ARG A 4 17.42 8.69 -3.81
CA ARG A 4 17.28 9.35 -2.50
C ARG A 4 17.50 10.86 -2.57
N SER A 5 18.48 11.30 -3.36
CA SER A 5 18.78 12.73 -3.54
C SER A 5 17.66 13.45 -4.27
N ILE A 6 17.10 12.83 -5.32
CA ILE A 6 15.97 13.37 -6.08
C ILE A 6 14.74 13.47 -5.16
N THR A 7 14.34 12.40 -4.48
CA THR A 7 13.21 12.40 -3.56
C THR A 7 13.33 13.49 -2.50
N ARG A 8 14.52 13.64 -1.89
CA ARG A 8 14.74 14.67 -0.89
C ARG A 8 14.58 16.08 -1.46
N ARG A 9 15.14 16.37 -2.64
CA ARG A 9 15.01 17.68 -3.30
C ARG A 9 13.56 18.01 -3.64
N THR A 10 12.83 17.04 -4.20
CA THR A 10 11.42 17.22 -4.55
C THR A 10 10.59 17.56 -3.32
N LEU A 11 10.70 16.79 -2.24
CA LEU A 11 9.89 17.00 -1.02
C LEU A 11 10.25 18.31 -0.30
N VAL A 12 11.53 18.68 -0.25
CA VAL A 12 11.94 19.98 0.34
C VAL A 12 11.40 21.15 -0.48
N GLY A 13 11.38 21.04 -1.82
CA GLY A 13 10.84 22.07 -2.70
C GLY A 13 9.35 22.33 -2.48
N PHE A 14 8.59 21.33 -2.03
CA PHE A 14 7.15 21.48 -1.80
C PHE A 14 6.77 22.14 -0.47
N ARG A 15 7.58 22.02 0.58
CA ARG A 15 7.14 22.45 1.92
C ARG A 15 8.15 23.22 2.76
N ASN A 16 9.34 23.44 2.29
CA ASN A 16 10.43 24.05 3.08
C ASN A 16 10.67 23.38 4.46
N THR A 17 10.26 22.10 4.60
CA THR A 17 10.37 21.32 5.82
C THR A 17 11.51 20.31 5.71
N PRO A 18 12.24 20.00 6.79
CA PRO A 18 13.30 19.01 6.79
C PRO A 18 12.76 17.64 6.39
N VAL A 19 13.36 17.03 5.36
CA VAL A 19 13.00 15.68 4.92
C VAL A 19 14.11 14.71 5.27
N ASN A 20 13.78 13.68 6.04
CA ASN A 20 14.69 12.59 6.35
C ASN A 20 14.50 11.44 5.35
N ALA A 21 15.31 11.40 4.31
CA ALA A 21 15.29 10.34 3.30
C ALA A 21 16.35 9.28 3.62
N ARG A 22 15.93 8.02 3.71
CA ARG A 22 16.79 6.86 3.96
C ARG A 22 16.67 5.83 2.84
N TYR A 23 17.75 5.09 2.63
CA TYR A 23 17.79 3.98 1.69
C TYR A 23 17.83 2.67 2.50
N TYR A 24 16.92 1.77 2.21
CA TYR A 24 16.92 0.41 2.76
C TYR A 24 17.42 -0.57 1.69
N LYS A 25 18.60 -1.17 1.93
CA LYS A 25 19.20 -2.12 1.00
C LYS A 25 18.40 -3.43 1.01
N ASN A 26 18.19 -4.02 -0.16
CA ASN A 26 17.49 -5.32 -0.33
C ASN A 26 16.10 -5.37 0.34
N LEU A 27 15.36 -4.25 0.31
CA LEU A 27 14.05 -4.14 0.98
C LEU A 27 13.07 -5.21 0.50
N ILE A 28 12.99 -5.46 -0.81
CA ILE A 28 12.06 -6.44 -1.42
C ILE A 28 12.33 -7.85 -0.90
N GLU A 29 13.59 -8.25 -0.88
CA GLU A 29 14.01 -9.56 -0.37
C GLU A 29 13.70 -9.68 1.12
N ASN A 30 14.09 -8.68 1.91
CA ASN A 30 13.89 -8.68 3.36
C ASN A 30 12.41 -8.66 3.76
N ILE A 31 11.53 -7.94 3.05
CA ILE A 31 10.08 -7.99 3.30
C ILE A 31 9.54 -9.42 3.08
N SER A 32 10.10 -10.14 2.11
CA SER A 32 9.64 -11.48 1.78
C SER A 32 10.15 -12.54 2.74
N GLN A 33 11.40 -12.42 3.19
CA GLN A 33 12.08 -13.43 4.00
C GLN A 33 11.98 -13.16 5.49
N ASN A 34 12.08 -11.89 5.90
CA ASN A 34 12.10 -11.51 7.32
C ASN A 34 11.44 -10.13 7.54
N PRO A 35 10.11 -10.03 7.43
CA PRO A 35 9.41 -8.75 7.62
C PRO A 35 9.60 -8.16 9.01
N ALA A 36 9.80 -8.99 10.05
CA ALA A 36 10.06 -8.53 11.41
C ALA A 36 11.38 -7.75 11.52
N LEU A 37 12.42 -8.17 10.81
CA LEU A 37 13.68 -7.43 10.74
C LEU A 37 13.48 -6.04 10.11
N VAL A 38 12.68 -5.97 9.04
CA VAL A 38 12.38 -4.69 8.39
C VAL A 38 11.62 -3.76 9.34
N ILE A 39 10.60 -4.27 10.02
CA ILE A 39 9.81 -3.51 11.01
C ILE A 39 10.73 -2.97 12.12
N ASN A 40 11.57 -3.82 12.71
CA ASN A 40 12.49 -3.42 13.77
C ASN A 40 13.49 -2.36 13.28
N THR A 41 14.02 -2.52 12.07
CA THR A 41 14.92 -1.53 11.46
C THR A 41 14.21 -0.19 11.25
N LEU A 42 13.00 -0.18 10.70
CA LEU A 42 12.23 1.04 10.47
C LEU A 42 11.81 1.73 11.77
N LYS A 43 11.64 0.98 12.84
CA LYS A 43 11.35 1.53 14.18
C LYS A 43 12.59 2.05 14.90
N ASP A 44 13.79 1.75 14.45
CA ASP A 44 15.02 2.23 15.07
C ASP A 44 15.33 3.67 14.65
N GLY A 45 14.92 4.61 15.48
CA GLY A 45 15.12 6.04 15.24
C GLY A 45 16.60 6.42 15.15
N LYS A 46 17.43 5.88 16.07
CA LYS A 46 18.84 6.22 16.15
C LYS A 46 19.67 5.63 15.02
N ARG A 47 19.55 4.33 14.78
CA ARG A 47 20.42 3.62 13.82
C ARG A 47 19.98 3.88 12.37
N PHE A 48 18.68 3.71 12.09
CA PHE A 48 18.18 3.84 10.73
C PHE A 48 17.93 5.29 10.33
N TRP A 49 17.15 6.03 11.14
CA TRP A 49 16.76 7.40 10.81
C TRP A 49 17.80 8.45 11.19
N LYS A 50 18.81 8.09 12.00
CA LYS A 50 19.85 9.02 12.50
C LYS A 50 19.24 10.20 13.29
N ILE A 51 18.25 9.92 14.09
CA ILE A 51 17.60 10.87 15.00
C ILE A 51 18.18 10.63 16.41
N ASN A 52 18.49 11.71 17.13
CA ASN A 52 19.00 11.64 18.49
C ASN A 52 17.89 11.28 19.50
N ASN A 53 17.23 10.16 19.25
CA ASN A 53 16.17 9.65 20.10
C ASN A 53 16.33 8.14 20.25
N ASN A 54 16.41 7.66 21.48
CA ASN A 54 16.49 6.24 21.79
C ASN A 54 15.10 5.55 21.78
N GLN A 55 14.03 6.30 21.49
CA GLN A 55 12.69 5.74 21.44
C GLN A 55 12.41 5.09 20.09
N ASN A 56 11.55 4.10 20.10
CA ASN A 56 11.02 3.53 18.86
C ASN A 56 10.22 4.58 18.08
N MET A 57 10.48 4.61 16.78
CA MET A 57 9.72 5.47 15.87
C MET A 57 8.24 5.09 15.88
N LYS A 58 7.40 6.09 15.99
CA LYS A 58 5.96 6.01 15.75
C LYS A 58 5.65 6.75 14.46
N PHE A 59 4.77 6.18 13.66
CA PHE A 59 4.35 6.79 12.39
C PHE A 59 2.92 7.28 12.53
N ASP A 60 2.70 8.56 12.29
CA ASP A 60 1.35 9.14 12.27
C ASP A 60 0.61 8.69 11.00
N ALA A 61 1.29 8.73 9.87
CA ALA A 61 0.74 8.29 8.60
C ALA A 61 1.79 7.54 7.76
N ILE A 62 1.35 6.53 7.03
CA ILE A 62 2.13 5.82 6.02
C ILE A 62 1.36 5.91 4.71
N VAL A 63 1.99 6.47 3.69
CA VAL A 63 1.42 6.59 2.35
C VAL A 63 2.38 6.01 1.33
N GLY A 64 1.85 5.38 0.29
CA GLY A 64 2.72 4.79 -0.72
C GLY A 64 2.02 4.34 -2.00
N ASN A 65 2.82 4.34 -3.05
CA ASN A 65 2.58 3.63 -4.30
C ASN A 65 3.70 2.57 -4.41
N PRO A 66 3.51 1.37 -3.84
CA PRO A 66 4.56 0.34 -3.83
C PRO A 66 4.75 -0.25 -5.22
N PRO A 67 5.89 -0.91 -5.50
CA PRO A 67 6.05 -1.69 -6.71
C PRO A 67 4.97 -2.78 -6.79
N TYR A 68 4.32 -2.91 -7.95
CA TYR A 68 3.14 -3.78 -8.09
C TYR A 68 3.51 -5.24 -8.21
N GLN A 69 4.63 -5.53 -8.87
CA GLN A 69 5.09 -6.90 -9.12
C GLN A 69 6.61 -6.97 -9.18
N LEU A 70 7.13 -8.15 -8.94
CA LEU A 70 8.52 -8.48 -9.25
C LEU A 70 8.59 -8.80 -10.74
N THR A 71 9.39 -8.04 -11.47
CA THR A 71 9.76 -8.40 -12.84
C THR A 71 10.67 -9.63 -12.78
N GLY A 72 10.09 -10.79 -13.06
CA GLY A 72 10.88 -11.93 -13.48
C GLY A 72 11.46 -11.58 -14.86
N GLY A 73 12.78 -11.53 -15.00
CA GLY A 73 13.52 -10.96 -16.14
C GLY A 73 13.25 -11.49 -17.54
N SER A 74 12.04 -11.92 -17.87
CA SER A 74 11.67 -12.49 -19.17
C SER A 74 10.25 -12.13 -19.65
N GLY A 75 9.63 -11.04 -19.15
CA GLY A 75 8.38 -10.53 -19.75
C GLY A 75 7.21 -11.52 -19.86
N GLY A 76 7.19 -12.57 -19.05
CA GLY A 76 6.23 -13.66 -19.11
C GLY A 76 5.18 -13.58 -17.99
N SER A 77 4.17 -14.44 -18.12
CA SER A 77 3.01 -14.58 -17.23
C SER A 77 3.31 -14.90 -15.74
N ASN A 78 4.56 -14.89 -15.33
CA ASN A 78 5.06 -15.25 -13.98
C ASN A 78 5.32 -14.08 -13.06
N ASP A 79 4.86 -12.87 -13.39
CA ASP A 79 5.02 -11.70 -12.53
C ASP A 79 4.24 -11.89 -11.22
N SER A 80 4.98 -12.01 -10.13
CA SER A 80 4.41 -12.20 -8.81
C SER A 80 4.05 -10.87 -8.17
N PRO A 81 2.83 -10.67 -7.67
CA PRO A 81 2.47 -9.44 -6.97
C PRO A 81 3.32 -9.28 -5.72
N ILE A 82 3.73 -8.03 -5.44
CA ILE A 82 4.53 -7.72 -4.24
C ILE A 82 3.92 -6.59 -3.41
N TYR A 83 3.03 -5.79 -3.99
CA TYR A 83 2.41 -4.64 -3.32
C TYR A 83 1.75 -5.00 -2.00
N GLN A 84 1.11 -6.18 -1.88
CA GLN A 84 0.46 -6.64 -0.66
C GLN A 84 1.44 -6.78 0.50
N LYS A 85 2.70 -7.14 0.24
CA LYS A 85 3.73 -7.23 1.27
C LYS A 85 4.12 -5.84 1.81
N PHE A 86 4.19 -4.84 0.94
CA PHE A 86 4.43 -3.45 1.34
C PHE A 86 3.26 -2.87 2.14
N CYS A 87 2.03 -3.12 1.71
CA CYS A 87 0.85 -2.69 2.45
C CYS A 87 0.80 -3.36 3.84
N SER A 88 1.04 -4.67 3.91
CA SER A 88 1.10 -5.39 5.17
C SER A 88 2.19 -4.84 6.09
N LEU A 89 3.40 -4.62 5.57
CA LEU A 89 4.48 -3.98 6.32
C LEU A 89 4.06 -2.60 6.88
N GLY A 90 3.42 -1.78 6.04
CA GLY A 90 2.94 -0.46 6.45
C GLY A 90 1.92 -0.55 7.59
N LEU A 91 0.98 -1.48 7.53
CA LEU A 91 0.00 -1.71 8.59
C LEU A 91 0.64 -2.30 9.86
N ASP A 92 1.66 -3.17 9.72
CA ASP A 92 2.38 -3.77 10.85
C ASP A 92 3.25 -2.75 11.62
N LEU A 93 3.60 -1.64 11.00
CA LEU A 93 4.21 -0.50 11.68
C LEU A 93 3.24 0.23 12.62
N LYS A 94 1.94 -0.11 12.57
CA LYS A 94 0.86 0.40 13.43
C LYS A 94 0.71 1.93 13.37
N PRO A 95 0.61 2.53 12.17
CA PRO A 95 0.40 3.96 12.04
C PRO A 95 -1.00 4.37 12.53
N SER A 96 -1.21 5.66 12.75
CA SER A 96 -2.55 6.20 12.97
C SER A 96 -3.38 6.16 11.69
N TYR A 97 -2.75 6.42 10.54
CA TYR A 97 -3.35 6.38 9.21
C TYR A 97 -2.46 5.64 8.21
N ALA A 98 -3.06 4.93 7.27
CA ALA A 98 -2.32 4.41 6.12
C ALA A 98 -3.15 4.56 4.84
N SER A 99 -2.48 4.89 3.73
CA SER A 99 -3.11 4.97 2.42
C SER A 99 -2.15 4.45 1.35
N PHE A 100 -2.64 3.53 0.55
CA PHE A 100 -1.87 2.94 -0.54
C PHE A 100 -2.66 2.96 -1.82
N ILE A 101 -1.98 3.23 -2.94
CA ILE A 101 -2.51 3.06 -4.28
C ILE A 101 -1.92 1.78 -4.87
N ILE A 102 -2.76 0.81 -5.22
CA ILE A 102 -2.36 -0.55 -5.60
C ILE A 102 -3.29 -1.13 -6.67
N PRO A 103 -2.85 -2.15 -7.43
CA PRO A 103 -3.74 -2.90 -8.31
C PRO A 103 -4.90 -3.53 -7.55
N SER A 104 -6.10 -3.53 -8.15
CA SER A 104 -7.31 -4.10 -7.54
C SER A 104 -7.45 -5.62 -7.70
N ARG A 105 -6.47 -6.31 -8.26
CA ARG A 105 -6.49 -7.78 -8.47
C ARG A 105 -6.73 -8.61 -7.20
N TRP A 106 -6.49 -8.04 -6.03
CA TRP A 106 -6.80 -8.70 -4.75
C TRP A 106 -8.29 -8.73 -4.41
N PHE A 107 -9.13 -7.99 -5.14
CA PHE A 107 -10.59 -7.98 -4.94
C PHE A 107 -11.25 -9.29 -5.35
N SER A 108 -10.69 -9.99 -6.33
CA SER A 108 -11.22 -11.25 -6.86
C SER A 108 -10.56 -12.48 -6.24
N ALA A 109 -11.17 -13.64 -6.40
CA ALA A 109 -10.65 -14.93 -5.91
C ALA A 109 -9.38 -15.40 -6.64
N GLY A 110 -9.00 -14.79 -7.76
CA GLY A 110 -7.78 -15.14 -8.47
C GLY A 110 -6.52 -14.94 -7.63
N ARG A 111 -5.54 -15.85 -7.77
CA ARG A 111 -4.25 -15.81 -7.05
C ARG A 111 -4.39 -15.93 -5.53
N GLU A 112 -5.28 -16.78 -5.05
CA GLU A 112 -5.56 -16.97 -3.62
C GLU A 112 -4.29 -17.19 -2.79
N ALA A 113 -3.38 -18.05 -3.24
CA ALA A 113 -2.12 -18.33 -2.55
C ALA A 113 -1.21 -17.09 -2.34
N LEU A 114 -1.40 -16.02 -3.11
CA LEU A 114 -0.57 -14.82 -3.06
C LEU A 114 -1.29 -13.62 -2.46
N LEU A 115 -2.60 -13.52 -2.63
CA LEU A 115 -3.39 -12.34 -2.29
C LEU A 115 -4.51 -12.63 -1.28
N GLY A 116 -4.86 -13.89 -1.02
CA GLY A 116 -5.96 -14.27 -0.15
C GLY A 116 -5.80 -13.75 1.28
N ASP A 117 -4.65 -13.96 1.91
CA ASP A 117 -4.38 -13.48 3.26
C ASP A 117 -4.45 -11.94 3.34
N PHE A 118 -3.91 -11.26 2.34
CA PHE A 118 -3.99 -9.80 2.26
C PHE A 118 -5.43 -9.32 2.13
N ARG A 119 -6.21 -9.94 1.22
CA ARG A 119 -7.63 -9.65 1.03
C ARG A 119 -8.40 -9.85 2.33
N LYS A 120 -8.29 -11.02 2.95
CA LYS A 120 -8.93 -11.32 4.22
C LYS A 120 -8.57 -10.29 5.29
N ARG A 121 -7.28 -9.94 5.42
CA ARG A 121 -6.82 -8.93 6.37
C ARG A 121 -7.51 -7.58 6.15
N ILE A 122 -7.57 -7.08 4.91
CA ILE A 122 -8.17 -5.77 4.62
C ILE A 122 -9.69 -5.80 4.82
N LEU A 123 -10.36 -6.85 4.37
CA LEU A 123 -11.82 -6.94 4.48
C LEU A 123 -12.29 -7.11 5.93
N SER A 124 -11.53 -7.81 6.78
CA SER A 124 -11.92 -8.11 8.16
C SER A 124 -11.40 -7.13 9.22
N CYS A 125 -10.60 -6.13 8.87
CA CYS A 125 -9.97 -5.29 9.91
C CYS A 125 -10.91 -4.26 10.55
N GLY A 126 -12.02 -3.90 9.90
CA GLY A 126 -12.96 -2.88 10.38
C GLY A 126 -12.43 -1.44 10.39
N ASN A 127 -11.18 -1.23 10.01
CA ASN A 127 -10.48 0.05 10.09
C ASN A 127 -10.34 0.77 8.74
N ILE A 128 -10.95 0.27 7.67
CA ILE A 128 -10.93 0.91 6.35
C ILE A 128 -12.08 1.90 6.26
N ALA A 129 -11.79 3.18 6.44
CA ALA A 129 -12.79 4.24 6.41
C ALA A 129 -13.25 4.57 4.98
N PHE A 130 -12.36 4.41 4.02
CA PHE A 130 -12.58 4.80 2.63
C PHE A 130 -11.87 3.85 1.69
N MET A 131 -12.50 3.52 0.56
CA MET A 131 -11.89 2.78 -0.52
C MET A 131 -12.44 3.27 -1.86
N ARG A 132 -11.56 3.55 -2.80
CA ARG A 132 -11.93 3.87 -4.18
C ARG A 132 -11.33 2.85 -5.13
N HIS A 133 -12.16 2.33 -6.01
CA HIS A 133 -11.79 1.43 -7.09
C HIS A 133 -12.12 2.06 -8.45
N VAL A 134 -11.15 2.06 -9.35
CA VAL A 134 -11.31 2.53 -10.72
C VAL A 134 -10.81 1.44 -11.66
N THR A 135 -11.71 0.94 -12.52
CA THR A 135 -11.39 -0.19 -13.41
C THR A 135 -10.42 0.19 -14.54
N ASN A 136 -10.44 1.43 -14.98
CA ASN A 136 -9.51 1.93 -15.99
C ASN A 136 -8.35 2.67 -15.32
N SER A 137 -7.19 2.03 -15.25
CA SER A 137 -5.97 2.60 -14.64
C SER A 137 -5.49 3.89 -15.31
N ARG A 138 -5.81 4.10 -16.59
CA ARG A 138 -5.45 5.31 -17.33
C ARG A 138 -6.12 6.57 -16.80
N TYR A 139 -7.15 6.42 -15.96
CA TYR A 139 -7.74 7.55 -15.26
C TYR A 139 -6.74 8.29 -14.34
N PHE A 140 -5.75 7.55 -13.82
CA PHE A 140 -4.73 8.10 -12.91
C PHE A 140 -3.31 8.04 -13.48
N PHE A 141 -3.04 7.12 -14.39
CA PHE A 141 -1.70 6.86 -14.92
C PHE A 141 -1.75 6.82 -16.44
N ASP A 142 -1.24 7.86 -17.07
CA ASP A 142 -1.07 7.86 -18.52
C ASP A 142 -0.19 6.68 -18.96
N ASN A 143 -0.58 6.01 -20.02
CA ASN A 143 0.18 4.91 -20.66
C ASN A 143 0.42 3.66 -19.80
N VAL A 144 -0.30 3.48 -18.68
CA VAL A 144 -0.22 2.27 -17.85
C VAL A 144 -1.55 1.55 -17.86
N ASP A 145 -1.56 0.33 -18.38
CA ASP A 145 -2.72 -0.55 -18.37
C ASP A 145 -2.56 -1.63 -17.28
N ILE A 146 -3.42 -1.57 -16.27
CA ILE A 146 -3.42 -2.52 -15.15
C ILE A 146 -4.72 -3.30 -15.21
N LYS A 147 -4.61 -4.58 -15.54
CA LYS A 147 -5.78 -5.47 -15.62
C LYS A 147 -6.55 -5.47 -14.29
N GLY A 148 -7.85 -5.16 -14.36
CA GLY A 148 -8.73 -5.04 -13.20
C GLY A 148 -8.72 -3.65 -12.55
N GLY A 149 -7.86 -2.73 -13.04
CA GLY A 149 -7.77 -1.36 -12.53
C GLY A 149 -6.95 -1.23 -11.24
N ILE A 150 -7.17 -0.13 -10.57
CA ILE A 150 -6.47 0.23 -9.33
C ILE A 150 -7.45 0.59 -8.23
N CYS A 151 -7.01 0.40 -7.01
CA CYS A 151 -7.69 0.90 -5.84
C CYS A 151 -6.75 1.70 -4.95
N PHE A 152 -7.33 2.60 -4.18
CA PHE A 152 -6.66 3.17 -3.02
C PHE A 152 -7.64 3.20 -1.84
N PHE A 153 -7.09 3.05 -0.66
CA PHE A 153 -7.88 3.01 0.56
C PHE A 153 -7.25 3.86 1.66
N LEU A 154 -8.08 4.27 2.59
CA LEU A 154 -7.68 4.93 3.83
C LEU A 154 -7.95 3.99 5.00
N TYR A 155 -6.89 3.52 5.61
CA TYR A 155 -6.91 2.89 6.93
C TYR A 155 -6.82 3.98 8.00
N SER A 156 -7.65 3.90 9.02
CA SER A 156 -7.58 4.75 10.21
C SER A 156 -7.67 3.89 11.46
N LYS A 157 -6.64 3.89 12.28
CA LYS A 157 -6.53 3.03 13.47
C LYS A 157 -7.68 3.19 14.46
N LYS A 158 -8.25 4.38 14.55
CA LYS A 158 -9.36 4.69 15.46
C LYS A 158 -10.73 4.48 14.84
N TYR A 159 -10.79 4.30 13.54
CA TYR A 159 -12.04 4.07 12.82
C TYR A 159 -12.55 2.65 13.07
N GLN A 160 -13.84 2.52 13.26
CA GLN A 160 -14.57 1.24 13.29
C GLN A 160 -15.93 1.49 12.64
N GLY A 161 -16.23 0.80 11.57
CA GLY A 161 -17.50 0.97 10.87
C GLY A 161 -17.48 0.57 9.41
N ASN A 162 -18.53 0.97 8.70
CA ASN A 162 -18.69 0.72 7.27
C ASN A 162 -17.70 1.55 6.46
N CYS A 163 -17.20 0.95 5.38
CA CYS A 163 -16.32 1.61 4.45
C CYS A 163 -17.13 2.46 3.46
N MET A 164 -16.78 3.73 3.29
CA MET A 164 -17.22 4.51 2.14
C MET A 164 -16.52 3.95 0.89
N TYR A 165 -17.26 3.20 0.08
CA TYR A 165 -16.76 2.56 -1.13
C TYR A 165 -17.20 3.31 -2.37
N ILE A 166 -16.23 3.78 -3.16
CA ILE A 166 -16.47 4.46 -4.42
C ILE A 166 -15.94 3.58 -5.56
N TYR A 167 -16.81 3.22 -6.47
CA TYR A 167 -16.50 2.40 -7.62
C TYR A 167 -16.73 3.17 -8.92
N THR A 168 -15.74 3.20 -9.80
CA THR A 168 -15.82 3.88 -11.10
C THR A 168 -15.53 2.88 -12.22
N GLN A 169 -16.50 2.71 -13.11
CA GLN A 169 -16.42 1.89 -14.31
C GLN A 169 -17.14 2.60 -15.46
N ASN A 170 -16.56 2.61 -16.66
CA ASN A 170 -17.16 3.20 -17.87
C ASN A 170 -17.67 4.63 -17.65
N ASN A 171 -16.89 5.46 -16.93
CA ASN A 171 -17.24 6.84 -16.55
C ASN A 171 -18.47 6.99 -15.64
N GLN A 172 -19.01 5.89 -15.13
CA GLN A 172 -20.05 5.91 -14.11
C GLN A 172 -19.41 5.68 -12.74
N THR A 173 -19.84 6.45 -11.75
CA THR A 173 -19.35 6.36 -10.39
C THR A 173 -20.49 6.02 -9.45
N ILE A 174 -20.31 5.02 -8.62
CA ILE A 174 -21.23 4.60 -7.58
C ILE A 174 -20.55 4.82 -6.24
N GLU A 175 -21.24 5.42 -5.30
CA GLU A 175 -20.81 5.62 -3.92
C GLU A 175 -21.77 4.89 -3.00
N GLN A 176 -21.24 4.12 -2.06
CA GLN A 176 -22.03 3.38 -1.09
C GLN A 176 -21.24 3.10 0.18
N GLU A 177 -21.94 3.06 1.30
CA GLU A 177 -21.38 2.54 2.54
C GLU A 177 -21.55 1.04 2.60
N ILE A 178 -20.45 0.30 2.79
CA ILE A 178 -20.44 -1.15 2.84
C ILE A 178 -19.73 -1.67 4.09
N ASP A 179 -20.27 -2.70 4.67
CA ASP A 179 -19.57 -3.50 5.68
C ASP A 179 -18.66 -4.50 4.98
N LEU A 180 -17.37 -4.20 4.97
CA LEU A 180 -16.37 -5.03 4.28
C LEU A 180 -16.31 -6.46 4.83
N ASN A 181 -16.67 -6.68 6.10
CA ASN A 181 -16.65 -8.02 6.71
C ASN A 181 -17.66 -8.99 6.08
N ARG A 182 -18.64 -8.49 5.33
CA ARG A 182 -19.65 -9.31 4.65
C ARG A 182 -19.17 -9.89 3.32
N PHE A 183 -17.95 -9.55 2.89
CA PHE A 183 -17.44 -9.92 1.58
C PHE A 183 -16.19 -10.79 1.71
N ASP A 184 -16.17 -11.89 0.97
CA ASP A 184 -14.95 -12.65 0.71
C ASP A 184 -14.19 -12.10 -0.49
N ILE A 185 -14.92 -11.52 -1.44
CA ILE A 185 -14.44 -10.85 -2.65
C ILE A 185 -15.27 -9.59 -2.90
N LEU A 186 -14.66 -8.53 -3.45
CA LEU A 186 -15.35 -7.26 -3.74
C LEU A 186 -15.86 -7.15 -5.18
N ILE A 187 -15.29 -7.91 -6.10
CA ILE A 187 -15.75 -7.99 -7.48
C ILE A 187 -16.34 -9.38 -7.69
N ARG A 188 -17.58 -9.41 -8.12
CA ARG A 188 -18.21 -10.60 -8.72
C ARG A 188 -18.08 -10.42 -10.23
N ASP A 189 -17.47 -11.39 -10.88
CA ASP A 189 -17.45 -11.50 -12.33
C ASP A 189 -18.89 -11.68 -12.87
#